data_298331e2c6a36fc5b74707728cd27f5a
#
_entry.id   298331e2c6a36fc5b74707728cd27f5a
#
_cell.length_a   1.000
_cell.length_b   1.000
_cell.length_c   1.000
_cell.angle_alpha   90.00
_cell.angle_beta   90.00
_cell.angle_gamma   90.00
#
_symmetry.space_group_name_H-M   'P 1'
#
loop_
_entity.id
_entity.type
_entity.pdbx_description
1 polymer ?
#
loop_
_entity_poly.entity_id
_entity_poly.type
_entity_poly.pdbx_seq_one_letter_code
_entity_poly.pdbx_strand_id
1 'polypeptide(L)'
;MTKTSWKRLAPVALAGVLLASLPAPAPAQAPIKIGASLSVTGTYAQPGTYQKEGYELCADHVNAKGGLLGRKIEFVFYDDQSTPATGVRLYEKLITEDKVDAVMGPYSSPITEAVANVSEKYQKVMVSPLAATTSIFKKGRKYIFMVISPAEGYLEGLIDLAAKRGLKTVAVLNEDTLFTKASATGVVELAKKKGMQVVFQEAYPKGNTDFSAMLTKVKAANPDVIAASTYFDDAVAITRQMKELNVSAKMYGVTVGGDLPKFYDLLKQNAEYVYGATQWEPTLPYPGQKEFVESYQKKFNREPVYHSAAGYAGCVIYAEGVRRAGTLDSDKVREQLLKLETKTFFGDYKVEPDGFQIAHKMVLFQWQDGKKVTVWPDDLASGKARFPMPPWGQR
;
A
#
# COMPACT_ATOMS: atom_id res chain seq x y z
N MET A 1 86.19 66.93 20.25
CA MET A 1 84.81 67.24 19.96
C MET A 1 84.21 66.06 19.13
N THR A 2 83.64 65.08 19.73
CA THR A 2 83.13 63.88 19.06
C THR A 2 81.63 63.80 19.36
N LYS A 3 80.81 63.88 18.31
CA LYS A 3 79.38 63.72 18.39
C LYS A 3 78.97 62.24 18.26
N THR A 4 78.42 61.69 19.31
CA THR A 4 77.88 60.34 19.35
C THR A 4 76.48 60.34 18.83
N SER A 5 76.15 59.62 17.75
CA SER A 5 74.79 59.43 17.22
C SER A 5 74.14 58.18 17.79
N TRP A 6 73.01 58.38 18.43
CA TRP A 6 72.19 57.29 18.91
C TRP A 6 71.29 56.82 17.78
N LYS A 7 71.46 55.55 17.38
CA LYS A 7 70.50 54.85 16.49
C LYS A 7 69.34 54.33 17.34
N ARG A 8 68.12 54.77 17.03
CA ARG A 8 66.87 54.25 17.60
C ARG A 8 66.53 52.89 16.96
N LEU A 9 66.45 51.84 17.76
CA LEU A 9 65.91 50.58 17.39
C LEU A 9 64.36 50.65 17.44
N ALA A 10 63.67 50.36 16.32
CA ALA A 10 62.22 50.22 16.25
C ALA A 10 61.79 48.78 16.66
N PRO A 11 60.69 48.58 17.42
CA PRO A 11 60.23 47.29 17.77
C PRO A 11 59.55 46.62 16.58
N VAL A 12 59.96 45.41 16.19
CA VAL A 12 59.28 44.57 15.23
C VAL A 12 58.07 43.93 15.95
N ALA A 13 56.86 44.32 15.58
CA ALA A 13 55.62 43.70 16.05
C ALA A 13 55.43 42.35 15.30
N LEU A 14 55.56 41.26 16.01
CA LEU A 14 55.26 39.90 15.53
C LEU A 14 53.72 39.75 15.51
N ALA A 15 53.07 39.88 14.34
CA ALA A 15 51.67 39.58 14.15
C ALA A 15 51.50 38.05 14.10
N GLY A 16 51.06 37.47 15.20
CA GLY A 16 50.67 36.04 15.25
C GLY A 16 49.41 35.82 14.45
N VAL A 17 49.48 35.13 13.31
CA VAL A 17 48.33 34.66 12.53
C VAL A 17 47.72 33.48 13.27
N LEU A 18 46.62 33.71 13.99
CA LEU A 18 45.73 32.62 14.46
C LEU A 18 45.06 31.96 13.25
N LEU A 19 45.63 30.86 12.76
CA LEU A 19 44.94 29.94 11.85
C LEU A 19 43.78 29.26 12.63
N ALA A 20 42.56 29.78 12.50
CA ALA A 20 41.37 29.11 12.94
C ALA A 20 41.25 27.78 12.15
N SER A 21 41.55 26.67 12.79
CA SER A 21 41.30 25.32 12.23
C SER A 21 39.79 25.13 12.07
N LEU A 22 39.29 25.27 10.84
CA LEU A 22 37.96 24.84 10.50
C LEU A 22 37.86 23.35 10.79
N PRO A 23 36.85 22.89 11.54
CA PRO A 23 36.66 21.45 11.77
C PRO A 23 36.48 20.76 10.42
N ALA A 24 37.28 19.74 10.16
CA ALA A 24 37.16 18.91 8.99
C ALA A 24 35.71 18.31 8.98
N PRO A 25 35.03 18.28 7.85
CA PRO A 25 33.72 17.66 7.78
C PRO A 25 33.82 16.20 8.24
N ALA A 26 33.03 15.83 9.25
CA ALA A 26 32.97 14.46 9.73
C ALA A 26 32.68 13.53 8.54
N PRO A 27 33.33 12.36 8.44
CA PRO A 27 33.05 11.42 7.36
C PRO A 27 31.55 11.07 7.37
N ALA A 28 30.91 11.18 6.19
CA ALA A 28 29.51 10.87 6.05
C ALA A 28 29.26 9.42 6.50
N GLN A 29 28.39 9.23 7.48
CA GLN A 29 28.03 7.89 7.96
C GLN A 29 27.42 7.07 6.80
N ALA A 30 27.69 5.76 6.75
CA ALA A 30 27.12 4.87 5.76
C ALA A 30 25.57 4.93 5.79
N PRO A 31 24.88 4.88 4.66
CA PRO A 31 23.43 4.94 4.60
C PRO A 31 22.79 3.78 5.38
N ILE A 32 21.57 4.00 5.86
CA ILE A 32 20.72 2.94 6.42
C ILE A 32 20.12 2.20 5.24
N LYS A 33 20.41 0.90 5.14
CA LYS A 33 19.89 0.04 4.07
C LYS A 33 18.56 -0.57 4.48
N ILE A 34 17.53 -0.41 3.64
CA ILE A 34 16.21 -0.99 3.82
C ILE A 34 15.95 -1.94 2.65
N GLY A 35 15.74 -3.22 2.93
CA GLY A 35 15.52 -4.23 1.90
C GLY A 35 14.03 -4.44 1.60
N ALA A 36 13.69 -4.70 0.33
CA ALA A 36 12.38 -5.21 -0.05
C ALA A 36 12.45 -6.04 -1.34
N SER A 37 11.68 -7.13 -1.42
CA SER A 37 11.32 -7.67 -2.72
C SER A 37 10.01 -7.03 -3.19
N LEU A 38 9.88 -6.84 -4.49
CA LEU A 38 8.70 -6.22 -5.09
C LEU A 38 8.35 -6.95 -6.37
N SER A 39 7.06 -7.18 -6.58
CA SER A 39 6.56 -7.79 -7.81
C SER A 39 6.54 -6.74 -8.93
N VAL A 40 7.68 -6.49 -9.59
CA VAL A 40 7.73 -5.58 -10.76
C VAL A 40 7.58 -6.32 -12.09
N THR A 41 7.57 -7.66 -12.05
CA THR A 41 7.15 -8.55 -13.14
C THR A 41 6.11 -9.57 -12.64
N GLY A 42 5.46 -10.27 -13.59
CA GLY A 42 4.42 -11.26 -13.29
C GLY A 42 3.03 -10.63 -13.04
N THR A 43 2.11 -11.41 -12.47
CA THR A 43 0.70 -11.04 -12.30
C THR A 43 0.46 -9.83 -11.39
N TYR A 44 1.43 -9.48 -10.53
CA TYR A 44 1.32 -8.36 -9.60
C TYR A 44 2.15 -7.15 -10.03
N ALA A 45 2.64 -7.10 -11.28
CA ALA A 45 3.57 -6.07 -11.75
C ALA A 45 3.01 -4.63 -11.64
N GLN A 46 1.73 -4.44 -11.94
CA GLN A 46 1.11 -3.13 -11.87
C GLN A 46 1.13 -2.55 -10.44
N PRO A 47 0.50 -3.19 -9.44
CA PRO A 47 0.50 -2.67 -8.07
C PRO A 47 1.89 -2.69 -7.42
N GLY A 48 2.73 -3.67 -7.74
CA GLY A 48 4.11 -3.75 -7.21
C GLY A 48 4.99 -2.59 -7.67
N THR A 49 4.82 -2.15 -8.91
CA THR A 49 5.52 -0.96 -9.43
C THR A 49 5.08 0.31 -8.68
N TYR A 50 3.79 0.51 -8.46
CA TYR A 50 3.29 1.65 -7.67
C TYR A 50 3.81 1.62 -6.22
N GLN A 51 3.87 0.43 -5.59
CA GLN A 51 4.45 0.30 -4.25
C GLN A 51 5.92 0.71 -4.21
N LYS A 52 6.72 0.26 -5.18
CA LYS A 52 8.15 0.64 -5.33
C LYS A 52 8.31 2.14 -5.39
N GLU A 53 7.53 2.82 -6.22
CA GLU A 53 7.54 4.27 -6.35
C GLU A 53 7.20 4.98 -5.04
N GLY A 54 6.27 4.44 -4.26
CA GLY A 54 5.97 4.95 -2.92
C GLY A 54 7.18 4.89 -1.98
N TYR A 55 7.90 3.78 -1.97
CA TYR A 55 9.13 3.63 -1.19
C TYR A 55 10.23 4.61 -1.63
N GLU A 56 10.44 4.74 -2.94
CA GLU A 56 11.44 5.65 -3.52
C GLU A 56 11.14 7.11 -3.18
N LEU A 57 9.89 7.54 -3.28
CA LEU A 57 9.49 8.91 -2.92
C LEU A 57 9.67 9.17 -1.43
N CYS A 58 9.34 8.20 -0.58
CA CYS A 58 9.56 8.32 0.86
C CYS A 58 11.06 8.48 1.18
N ALA A 59 11.92 7.67 0.55
CA ALA A 59 13.37 7.79 0.75
C ALA A 59 13.88 9.18 0.39
N ASP A 60 13.43 9.74 -0.73
CA ASP A 60 13.80 11.10 -1.14
C ASP A 60 13.39 12.13 -0.09
N HIS A 61 12.14 12.04 0.40
CA HIS A 61 11.63 13.00 1.39
C HIS A 61 12.30 12.86 2.76
N VAL A 62 12.58 11.63 3.20
CA VAL A 62 13.35 11.39 4.44
C VAL A 62 14.76 11.97 4.30
N ASN A 63 15.42 11.71 3.17
CA ASN A 63 16.78 12.16 2.92
C ASN A 63 16.87 13.69 2.77
N ALA A 64 15.88 14.32 2.14
CA ALA A 64 15.81 15.79 2.03
C ALA A 64 15.63 16.47 3.40
N LYS A 65 15.06 15.78 4.38
CA LYS A 65 14.87 16.25 5.77
C LYS A 65 16.06 15.88 6.71
N GLY A 66 17.21 15.50 6.15
CA GLY A 66 18.41 15.15 6.93
C GLY A 66 18.56 13.64 7.24
N GLY A 67 17.71 12.81 6.64
CA GLY A 67 17.80 11.35 6.77
C GLY A 67 17.13 10.81 8.03
N LEU A 68 17.59 9.65 8.46
CA LEU A 68 17.13 8.96 9.65
C LEU A 68 18.31 8.76 10.59
N LEU A 69 18.23 9.23 11.82
CA LEU A 69 19.36 9.27 12.78
C LEU A 69 20.61 9.96 12.21
N GLY A 70 20.44 11.02 11.39
CA GLY A 70 21.55 11.72 10.73
C GLY A 70 22.18 10.99 9.53
N ARG A 71 21.63 9.84 9.13
CA ARG A 71 22.09 9.01 8.01
C ARG A 71 21.05 9.02 6.89
N LYS A 72 21.49 9.01 5.62
CA LYS A 72 20.58 8.78 4.50
C LYS A 72 20.01 7.38 4.58
N ILE A 73 18.77 7.19 4.09
CA ILE A 73 18.18 5.86 3.85
C ILE A 73 18.37 5.48 2.37
N GLU A 74 18.62 4.22 2.12
CA GLU A 74 18.76 3.62 0.80
C GLU A 74 17.97 2.33 0.73
N PHE A 75 17.15 2.18 -0.32
CA PHE A 75 16.42 0.93 -0.57
C PHE A 75 17.24 -0.02 -1.45
N VAL A 76 17.27 -1.30 -1.04
CA VAL A 76 17.77 -2.41 -1.85
C VAL A 76 16.57 -3.19 -2.34
N PHE A 77 16.28 -3.12 -3.64
CA PHE A 77 15.13 -3.77 -4.26
C PHE A 77 15.51 -4.97 -5.10
N TYR A 78 14.70 -6.01 -5.01
CA TYR A 78 14.74 -7.17 -5.90
C TYR A 78 13.35 -7.48 -6.45
N ASP A 79 13.28 -8.08 -7.64
CA ASP A 79 12.02 -8.54 -8.24
C ASP A 79 11.71 -9.98 -7.78
N ASP A 80 10.57 -10.16 -7.10
CA ASP A 80 10.10 -11.48 -6.67
C ASP A 80 9.30 -12.22 -7.74
N GLN A 81 9.08 -11.59 -8.90
CA GLN A 81 8.37 -12.16 -10.04
C GLN A 81 6.96 -12.65 -9.68
N SER A 82 6.32 -11.98 -8.73
CA SER A 82 4.99 -12.34 -8.19
C SER A 82 4.93 -13.76 -7.59
N THR A 83 6.06 -14.28 -7.06
CA THR A 83 6.22 -15.66 -6.60
C THR A 83 6.70 -15.72 -5.14
N PRO A 84 5.93 -16.36 -4.22
CA PRO A 84 6.31 -16.45 -2.80
C PRO A 84 7.69 -17.10 -2.56
N ALA A 85 8.01 -18.18 -3.29
CA ALA A 85 9.29 -18.87 -3.13
C ALA A 85 10.49 -17.98 -3.52
N THR A 86 10.34 -17.14 -4.55
CA THR A 86 11.37 -16.16 -4.93
C THR A 86 11.49 -15.10 -3.85
N GLY A 87 10.37 -14.58 -3.33
CA GLY A 87 10.37 -13.63 -2.21
C GLY A 87 11.17 -14.14 -1.02
N VAL A 88 10.93 -15.38 -0.57
CA VAL A 88 11.68 -16.01 0.55
C VAL A 88 13.18 -15.98 0.31
N ARG A 89 13.66 -16.43 -0.86
CA ARG A 89 15.09 -16.41 -1.19
C ARG A 89 15.69 -15.00 -1.19
N LEU A 90 14.93 -14.03 -1.68
CA LEU A 90 15.37 -12.65 -1.74
C LEU A 90 15.43 -11.99 -0.35
N TYR A 91 14.51 -12.29 0.57
CA TYR A 91 14.60 -11.81 1.94
C TYR A 91 15.74 -12.45 2.72
N GLU A 92 16.00 -13.74 2.52
CA GLU A 92 17.21 -14.38 3.07
C GLU A 92 18.46 -13.64 2.56
N LYS A 93 18.58 -13.40 1.24
CA LYS A 93 19.70 -12.66 0.64
C LYS A 93 19.85 -11.24 1.20
N LEU A 94 18.76 -10.47 1.25
CA LEU A 94 18.75 -9.10 1.78
C LEU A 94 19.32 -9.04 3.20
N ILE A 95 18.95 -9.99 4.05
CA ILE A 95 19.37 -10.01 5.46
C ILE A 95 20.78 -10.58 5.62
N THR A 96 21.10 -11.70 4.95
CA THR A 96 22.35 -12.43 5.22
C THR A 96 23.53 -11.99 4.36
N GLU A 97 23.30 -11.54 3.13
CA GLU A 97 24.34 -11.13 2.18
C GLU A 97 24.44 -9.60 2.09
N ASP A 98 23.32 -8.90 1.78
CA ASP A 98 23.30 -7.45 1.61
C ASP A 98 23.36 -6.70 2.96
N LYS A 99 23.11 -7.41 4.08
CA LYS A 99 23.21 -6.89 5.46
C LYS A 99 22.32 -5.66 5.66
N VAL A 100 21.08 -5.72 5.17
CA VAL A 100 20.13 -4.61 5.36
C VAL A 100 19.80 -4.39 6.84
N ASP A 101 19.62 -3.14 7.23
CA ASP A 101 19.29 -2.75 8.61
C ASP A 101 17.84 -3.17 8.96
N ALA A 102 16.91 -3.04 8.01
CA ALA A 102 15.51 -3.44 8.12
C ALA A 102 14.96 -3.94 6.81
N VAL A 103 13.74 -4.50 6.85
CA VAL A 103 13.01 -4.89 5.65
C VAL A 103 11.63 -4.25 5.61
N MET A 104 11.18 -3.91 4.39
CA MET A 104 9.80 -3.50 4.13
C MET A 104 9.06 -4.64 3.44
N GLY A 105 7.75 -4.73 3.68
CA GLY A 105 6.93 -5.80 3.12
C GLY A 105 6.85 -5.77 1.59
N PRO A 106 6.73 -6.94 0.93
CA PRO A 106 6.49 -7.05 -0.50
C PRO A 106 5.04 -6.72 -0.85
N TYR A 107 4.74 -6.75 -2.15
CA TYR A 107 3.35 -6.74 -2.59
C TYR A 107 2.74 -8.13 -2.46
N SER A 108 1.46 -8.12 -2.08
CA SER A 108 0.51 -9.22 -1.92
C SER A 108 0.61 -10.03 -0.61
N SER A 109 -0.57 -10.49 -0.16
CA SER A 109 -0.68 -11.34 1.03
C SER A 109 0.02 -12.70 0.88
N PRO A 110 -0.05 -13.41 -0.27
CA PRO A 110 0.66 -14.69 -0.41
C PRO A 110 2.19 -14.57 -0.28
N ILE A 111 2.79 -13.51 -0.83
CA ILE A 111 4.25 -13.31 -0.74
C ILE A 111 4.62 -12.86 0.68
N THR A 112 3.86 -11.92 1.25
CA THR A 112 4.10 -11.44 2.62
C THR A 112 3.99 -12.56 3.65
N GLU A 113 3.01 -13.47 3.53
CA GLU A 113 2.88 -14.64 4.40
C GLU A 113 4.15 -15.48 4.41
N ALA A 114 4.73 -15.72 3.23
CA ALA A 114 5.94 -16.53 3.10
C ALA A 114 7.17 -15.82 3.69
N VAL A 115 7.37 -14.54 3.37
CA VAL A 115 8.55 -13.78 3.81
C VAL A 115 8.48 -13.34 5.27
N ALA A 116 7.28 -13.24 5.86
CA ALA A 116 7.12 -12.93 7.27
C ALA A 116 7.82 -13.93 8.19
N ASN A 117 7.94 -15.20 7.78
CA ASN A 117 8.70 -16.21 8.52
C ASN A 117 10.21 -15.91 8.50
N VAL A 118 10.72 -15.35 7.39
CA VAL A 118 12.14 -14.94 7.30
C VAL A 118 12.39 -13.75 8.20
N SER A 119 11.52 -12.75 8.17
CA SER A 119 11.58 -11.57 9.03
C SER A 119 11.58 -11.98 10.52
N GLU A 120 10.68 -12.87 10.91
CA GLU A 120 10.58 -13.40 12.28
C GLU A 120 11.84 -14.18 12.68
N LYS A 121 12.34 -15.09 11.82
CA LYS A 121 13.56 -15.88 12.04
C LYS A 121 14.78 -15.01 12.37
N TYR A 122 14.94 -13.90 11.67
CA TYR A 122 16.06 -12.98 11.85
C TYR A 122 15.75 -11.79 12.75
N GLN A 123 14.58 -11.76 13.38
CA GLN A 123 14.12 -10.68 14.25
C GLN A 123 14.27 -9.30 13.60
N LYS A 124 13.93 -9.19 12.31
CA LYS A 124 13.94 -7.95 11.55
C LYS A 124 12.53 -7.36 11.48
N VAL A 125 12.39 -6.12 11.94
CA VAL A 125 11.12 -5.40 11.77
C VAL A 125 10.78 -5.32 10.29
N MET A 126 9.54 -5.71 9.96
CA MET A 126 8.94 -5.60 8.64
C MET A 126 7.63 -4.81 8.71
N VAL A 127 7.62 -3.60 8.20
CA VAL A 127 6.38 -2.87 7.97
C VAL A 127 5.80 -3.32 6.63
N SER A 128 4.60 -3.86 6.67
CA SER A 128 3.91 -4.46 5.52
C SER A 128 2.77 -3.54 5.04
N PRO A 129 3.00 -2.72 4.00
CA PRO A 129 2.02 -1.73 3.57
C PRO A 129 0.89 -2.30 2.71
N LEU A 130 1.05 -3.49 2.12
CA LEU A 130 0.12 -4.00 1.11
C LEU A 130 -0.19 -5.51 1.27
N ALA A 131 -0.08 -6.04 2.49
CA ALA A 131 -0.64 -7.35 2.82
C ALA A 131 -1.84 -7.16 3.76
N ALA A 132 -3.01 -7.55 3.29
CA ALA A 132 -4.27 -7.25 3.97
C ALA A 132 -4.87 -8.43 4.75
N THR A 133 -4.40 -9.67 4.54
CA THR A 133 -5.04 -10.84 5.13
C THR A 133 -4.77 -10.96 6.63
N THR A 134 -5.83 -10.96 7.43
CA THR A 134 -5.80 -11.01 8.90
C THR A 134 -4.94 -12.16 9.42
N SER A 135 -5.03 -13.34 8.83
CA SER A 135 -4.30 -14.52 9.30
C SER A 135 -2.77 -14.39 9.26
N ILE A 136 -2.21 -13.47 8.46
CA ILE A 136 -0.78 -13.20 8.43
C ILE A 136 -0.29 -12.68 9.79
N PHE A 137 -1.08 -11.82 10.42
CA PHE A 137 -0.73 -11.11 11.65
C PHE A 137 -1.14 -11.91 12.90
N LYS A 138 -2.17 -12.76 12.80
CA LYS A 138 -2.72 -13.54 13.91
C LYS A 138 -2.02 -14.89 14.17
N LYS A 139 -0.76 -15.06 13.71
CA LYS A 139 0.05 -16.30 13.89
C LYS A 139 1.10 -16.22 14.98
N GLY A 140 1.05 -15.18 15.82
CA GLY A 140 2.00 -15.01 16.94
C GLY A 140 3.35 -14.43 16.50
N ARG A 141 3.49 -13.94 15.28
CA ARG A 141 4.68 -13.22 14.82
C ARG A 141 4.80 -11.86 15.54
N LYS A 142 6.03 -11.44 15.82
CA LYS A 142 6.31 -10.23 16.60
C LYS A 142 6.83 -9.06 15.74
N TYR A 143 7.44 -9.36 14.61
CA TYR A 143 8.22 -8.36 13.83
C TYR A 143 7.51 -7.87 12.58
N ILE A 144 6.23 -8.17 12.39
CA ILE A 144 5.44 -7.71 11.25
C ILE A 144 4.38 -6.69 11.68
N PHE A 145 4.22 -5.61 10.89
CA PHE A 145 3.28 -4.51 11.14
C PHE A 145 2.44 -4.20 9.92
N MET A 146 1.13 -4.24 10.08
CA MET A 146 0.16 -3.95 9.03
C MET A 146 -0.10 -2.45 8.91
N VAL A 147 -0.25 -1.94 7.67
CA VAL A 147 -0.54 -0.51 7.43
C VAL A 147 -1.97 -0.30 6.93
N ILE A 148 -2.48 -1.19 6.11
CA ILE A 148 -3.80 -1.09 5.45
C ILE A 148 -4.91 -1.81 6.25
N SER A 149 -6.17 -1.60 5.85
CA SER A 149 -7.31 -2.32 6.42
C SER A 149 -7.30 -3.80 6.06
N PRO A 150 -7.93 -4.66 6.89
CA PRO A 150 -8.04 -6.09 6.63
C PRO A 150 -8.76 -6.43 5.34
N ALA A 151 -8.33 -7.53 4.70
CA ALA A 151 -8.90 -8.05 3.46
C ALA A 151 -10.41 -8.32 3.56
N GLU A 152 -10.85 -8.79 4.69
CA GLU A 152 -12.23 -9.14 5.00
C GLU A 152 -13.18 -7.94 4.90
N GLY A 153 -12.66 -6.70 5.05
CA GLY A 153 -13.41 -5.46 4.94
C GLY A 153 -13.45 -4.82 3.53
N TYR A 154 -12.74 -5.36 2.54
CA TYR A 154 -12.56 -4.66 1.26
C TYR A 154 -13.86 -4.30 0.54
N LEU A 155 -14.85 -5.17 0.53
CA LEU A 155 -16.17 -4.92 -0.08
C LEU A 155 -17.26 -4.63 0.96
N GLU A 156 -16.91 -4.25 2.19
CA GLU A 156 -17.87 -3.87 3.21
C GLU A 156 -18.82 -2.77 2.71
N GLY A 157 -18.28 -1.72 2.10
CA GLY A 157 -19.06 -0.61 1.55
C GLY A 157 -20.03 -1.05 0.46
N LEU A 158 -19.65 -2.03 -0.39
CA LEU A 158 -20.55 -2.56 -1.43
C LEU A 158 -21.77 -3.26 -0.78
N ILE A 159 -21.52 -4.12 0.20
CA ILE A 159 -22.58 -4.87 0.89
C ILE A 159 -23.44 -3.93 1.76
N ASP A 160 -22.83 -2.96 2.43
CA ASP A 160 -23.57 -1.97 3.22
C ASP A 160 -24.49 -1.11 2.35
N LEU A 161 -23.99 -0.58 1.24
CA LEU A 161 -24.81 0.16 0.28
C LEU A 161 -25.90 -0.68 -0.37
N ALA A 162 -25.64 -1.96 -0.65
CA ALA A 162 -26.64 -2.88 -1.19
C ALA A 162 -27.75 -3.14 -0.17
N ALA A 163 -27.41 -3.42 1.08
CA ALA A 163 -28.37 -3.63 2.15
C ALA A 163 -29.24 -2.39 2.42
N LYS A 164 -28.62 -1.19 2.47
CA LYS A 164 -29.35 0.10 2.59
C LYS A 164 -30.36 0.33 1.46
N ARG A 165 -30.14 -0.26 0.27
CA ARG A 165 -31.04 -0.21 -0.89
C ARG A 165 -32.07 -1.36 -0.93
N GLY A 166 -32.09 -2.21 0.07
CA GLY A 166 -33.04 -3.34 0.17
C GLY A 166 -32.71 -4.51 -0.76
N LEU A 167 -31.49 -4.59 -1.31
CA LEU A 167 -31.04 -5.72 -2.13
C LEU A 167 -30.91 -6.97 -1.26
N LYS A 168 -31.20 -8.16 -1.83
CA LYS A 168 -31.35 -9.40 -1.07
C LYS A 168 -30.38 -10.50 -1.41
N THR A 169 -29.81 -10.48 -2.60
CA THR A 169 -28.99 -11.59 -3.09
C THR A 169 -27.63 -11.13 -3.56
N VAL A 170 -26.60 -11.94 -3.30
CA VAL A 170 -25.22 -11.67 -3.74
C VAL A 170 -24.56 -12.91 -4.33
N ALA A 171 -23.87 -12.74 -5.45
CA ALA A 171 -22.91 -13.70 -5.99
C ALA A 171 -21.50 -13.31 -5.57
N VAL A 172 -20.71 -14.27 -5.11
CA VAL A 172 -19.32 -14.06 -4.64
C VAL A 172 -18.36 -14.84 -5.53
N LEU A 173 -17.43 -14.13 -6.15
CA LEU A 173 -16.39 -14.67 -7.03
C LEU A 173 -15.01 -14.35 -6.42
N ASN A 174 -14.07 -15.28 -6.47
CA ASN A 174 -12.72 -14.98 -6.01
C ASN A 174 -11.65 -15.83 -6.71
N GLU A 175 -10.48 -15.24 -6.91
CA GLU A 175 -9.28 -16.02 -7.21
C GLU A 175 -8.93 -16.93 -6.01
N ASP A 176 -8.38 -18.13 -6.26
CA ASP A 176 -7.97 -19.06 -5.20
C ASP A 176 -6.60 -18.67 -4.61
N THR A 177 -6.53 -17.48 -3.98
CA THR A 177 -5.33 -16.99 -3.27
C THR A 177 -5.66 -16.52 -1.87
N LEU A 178 -4.63 -16.30 -1.05
CA LEU A 178 -4.80 -15.97 0.36
C LEU A 178 -5.64 -14.70 0.58
N PHE A 179 -5.34 -13.62 -0.16
CA PHE A 179 -6.05 -12.33 -0.05
C PHE A 179 -7.50 -12.43 -0.52
N THR A 180 -7.72 -12.95 -1.72
CA THR A 180 -9.04 -12.97 -2.35
C THR A 180 -10.00 -13.91 -1.63
N LYS A 181 -9.52 -15.02 -1.08
CA LYS A 181 -10.30 -15.88 -0.17
C LYS A 181 -10.73 -15.16 1.10
N ALA A 182 -9.80 -14.43 1.75
CA ALA A 182 -10.13 -13.67 2.95
C ALA A 182 -11.18 -12.60 2.67
N SER A 183 -11.03 -11.87 1.56
CA SER A 183 -12.02 -10.87 1.13
C SER A 183 -13.37 -11.51 0.80
N ALA A 184 -13.41 -12.62 0.07
CA ALA A 184 -14.64 -13.35 -0.22
C ALA A 184 -15.34 -13.84 1.05
N THR A 185 -14.57 -14.35 2.03
CA THR A 185 -15.08 -14.73 3.35
C THR A 185 -15.75 -13.55 4.04
N GLY A 186 -15.08 -12.38 4.05
CA GLY A 186 -15.66 -11.15 4.61
C GLY A 186 -16.97 -10.74 3.93
N VAL A 187 -17.05 -10.81 2.60
CA VAL A 187 -18.30 -10.55 1.86
C VAL A 187 -19.42 -11.49 2.29
N VAL A 188 -19.13 -12.79 2.39
CA VAL A 188 -20.13 -13.80 2.81
C VAL A 188 -20.64 -13.53 4.23
N GLU A 189 -19.73 -13.24 5.15
CA GLU A 189 -20.09 -12.94 6.55
C GLU A 189 -20.92 -11.64 6.67
N LEU A 190 -20.47 -10.58 5.98
CA LEU A 190 -21.17 -9.30 5.95
C LEU A 190 -22.56 -9.42 5.31
N ALA A 191 -22.68 -10.14 4.19
CA ALA A 191 -23.97 -10.39 3.53
C ALA A 191 -24.94 -11.08 4.49
N LYS A 192 -24.50 -12.16 5.15
CA LYS A 192 -25.32 -12.87 6.17
C LYS A 192 -25.73 -11.95 7.32
N LYS A 193 -24.77 -11.16 7.84
CA LYS A 193 -25.04 -10.19 8.92
C LYS A 193 -26.07 -9.12 8.53
N LYS A 194 -26.11 -8.74 7.25
CA LYS A 194 -27.08 -7.78 6.69
C LYS A 194 -28.38 -8.43 6.19
N GLY A 195 -28.57 -9.73 6.41
CA GLY A 195 -29.77 -10.46 5.98
C GLY A 195 -29.84 -10.69 4.47
N MET A 196 -28.73 -10.67 3.77
CA MET A 196 -28.63 -11.00 2.35
C MET A 196 -28.27 -12.48 2.15
N GLN A 197 -28.82 -13.08 1.11
CA GLN A 197 -28.54 -14.46 0.73
C GLN A 197 -27.38 -14.53 -0.27
N VAL A 198 -26.38 -15.37 0.00
CA VAL A 198 -25.35 -15.74 -0.98
C VAL A 198 -25.97 -16.81 -1.90
N VAL A 199 -26.31 -16.43 -3.13
CA VAL A 199 -26.97 -17.32 -4.12
C VAL A 199 -25.98 -18.01 -5.03
N PHE A 200 -24.72 -17.55 -5.05
CA PHE A 200 -23.61 -18.16 -5.79
C PHE A 200 -22.29 -17.84 -5.12
N GLN A 201 -21.41 -18.84 -5.04
CA GLN A 201 -20.03 -18.64 -4.59
C GLN A 201 -19.11 -19.64 -5.32
N GLU A 202 -18.08 -19.13 -6.01
CA GLU A 202 -17.11 -19.99 -6.70
C GLU A 202 -15.74 -19.32 -6.70
N ALA A 203 -14.69 -20.12 -6.42
CA ALA A 203 -13.30 -19.73 -6.56
C ALA A 203 -12.73 -20.23 -7.89
N TYR A 204 -11.84 -19.44 -8.51
CA TYR A 204 -11.14 -19.79 -9.75
C TYR A 204 -9.62 -19.81 -9.53
N PRO A 205 -8.87 -20.61 -10.31
CA PRO A 205 -7.42 -20.70 -10.18
C PRO A 205 -6.71 -19.37 -10.48
N LYS A 206 -5.59 -19.11 -9.80
CA LYS A 206 -4.72 -17.98 -10.14
C LYS A 206 -4.28 -18.05 -11.59
N GLY A 207 -4.38 -16.91 -12.29
CA GLY A 207 -4.03 -16.78 -13.69
C GLY A 207 -5.10 -17.29 -14.65
N ASN A 208 -6.31 -17.56 -14.17
CA ASN A 208 -7.44 -17.88 -15.05
C ASN A 208 -7.76 -16.69 -15.97
N THR A 209 -8.05 -16.96 -17.23
CA THR A 209 -8.38 -15.93 -18.24
C THR A 209 -9.77 -16.13 -18.87
N ASP A 210 -10.39 -17.29 -18.67
CA ASP A 210 -11.72 -17.60 -19.16
C ASP A 210 -12.68 -17.82 -17.97
N PHE A 211 -13.67 -16.94 -17.85
CA PHE A 211 -14.69 -16.95 -16.80
C PHE A 211 -16.07 -17.31 -17.32
N SER A 212 -16.19 -17.74 -18.59
CA SER A 212 -17.47 -17.93 -19.28
C SER A 212 -18.38 -18.92 -18.57
N ALA A 213 -17.85 -20.08 -18.14
CA ALA A 213 -18.63 -21.10 -17.44
C ALA A 213 -19.14 -20.58 -16.08
N MET A 214 -18.29 -19.93 -15.30
CA MET A 214 -18.63 -19.33 -14.01
C MET A 214 -19.66 -18.21 -14.18
N LEU A 215 -19.45 -17.30 -15.12
CA LEU A 215 -20.37 -16.18 -15.38
C LEU A 215 -21.75 -16.66 -15.91
N THR A 216 -21.81 -17.77 -16.65
CA THR A 216 -23.08 -18.40 -17.05
C THR A 216 -23.89 -18.89 -15.83
N LYS A 217 -23.24 -19.47 -14.83
CA LYS A 217 -23.86 -19.87 -13.56
C LYS A 217 -24.34 -18.64 -12.77
N VAL A 218 -23.51 -17.57 -12.70
CA VAL A 218 -23.89 -16.29 -12.06
C VAL A 218 -25.13 -15.71 -12.73
N LYS A 219 -25.20 -15.72 -14.07
CA LYS A 219 -26.37 -15.25 -14.82
C LYS A 219 -27.64 -16.05 -14.47
N ALA A 220 -27.50 -17.37 -14.39
CA ALA A 220 -28.64 -18.24 -13.99
C ALA A 220 -29.09 -18.00 -12.55
N ALA A 221 -28.17 -17.70 -11.63
CA ALA A 221 -28.48 -17.35 -10.24
C ALA A 221 -29.15 -15.97 -10.08
N ASN A 222 -29.06 -15.11 -11.10
CA ASN A 222 -29.67 -13.77 -11.17
C ASN A 222 -29.53 -12.94 -9.87
N PRO A 223 -28.30 -12.67 -9.38
CA PRO A 223 -28.08 -11.96 -8.13
C PRO A 223 -28.38 -10.47 -8.25
N ASP A 224 -28.79 -9.84 -7.14
CA ASP A 224 -28.86 -8.37 -7.06
C ASP A 224 -27.49 -7.72 -7.08
N VAL A 225 -26.49 -8.38 -6.48
CA VAL A 225 -25.11 -7.90 -6.34
C VAL A 225 -24.12 -8.95 -6.83
N ILE A 226 -23.11 -8.53 -7.56
CA ILE A 226 -21.91 -9.35 -7.86
C ILE A 226 -20.74 -8.73 -7.11
N ALA A 227 -20.10 -9.50 -6.23
CA ALA A 227 -18.93 -9.13 -5.47
C ALA A 227 -17.76 -10.01 -5.90
N ALA A 228 -16.77 -9.44 -6.58
CA ALA A 228 -15.62 -10.15 -7.10
C ALA A 228 -14.34 -9.75 -6.35
N SER A 229 -13.77 -10.72 -5.64
CA SER A 229 -12.47 -10.56 -4.97
C SER A 229 -11.36 -10.92 -5.95
N THR A 230 -10.73 -9.89 -6.51
CA THR A 230 -9.87 -9.93 -7.70
C THR A 230 -8.51 -9.29 -7.45
N TYR A 231 -7.58 -9.51 -8.38
CA TYR A 231 -6.46 -8.64 -8.70
C TYR A 231 -6.75 -7.89 -10.01
N PHE A 232 -5.72 -7.31 -10.66
CA PHE A 232 -5.95 -6.42 -11.79
C PHE A 232 -6.43 -7.14 -13.07
N ASP A 233 -5.71 -8.20 -13.47
CA ASP A 233 -5.97 -8.86 -14.75
C ASP A 233 -7.32 -9.57 -14.77
N ASP A 234 -7.68 -10.23 -13.69
CA ASP A 234 -8.97 -10.91 -13.54
C ASP A 234 -10.12 -9.93 -13.36
N ALA A 235 -9.94 -8.80 -12.66
CA ALA A 235 -10.94 -7.74 -12.59
C ALA A 235 -11.32 -7.21 -14.00
N VAL A 236 -10.31 -6.97 -14.85
CA VAL A 236 -10.51 -6.53 -16.24
C VAL A 236 -11.19 -7.63 -17.06
N ALA A 237 -10.71 -8.88 -16.98
CA ALA A 237 -11.24 -9.99 -17.77
C ALA A 237 -12.70 -10.34 -17.38
N ILE A 238 -13.01 -10.42 -16.07
CA ILE A 238 -14.38 -10.66 -15.59
C ILE A 238 -15.31 -9.56 -16.08
N THR A 239 -14.94 -8.29 -15.94
CA THR A 239 -15.78 -7.16 -16.38
C THR A 239 -16.05 -7.21 -17.88
N ARG A 240 -15.05 -7.53 -18.70
CA ARG A 240 -15.18 -7.68 -20.16
C ARG A 240 -16.12 -8.83 -20.52
N GLN A 241 -15.91 -10.00 -19.93
CA GLN A 241 -16.71 -11.20 -20.22
C GLN A 241 -18.15 -11.10 -19.67
N MET A 242 -18.37 -10.37 -18.56
CA MET A 242 -19.73 -10.03 -18.12
C MET A 242 -20.50 -9.29 -19.22
N LYS A 243 -19.86 -8.33 -19.91
CA LYS A 243 -20.48 -7.65 -21.06
C LYS A 243 -20.76 -8.62 -22.22
N GLU A 244 -19.76 -9.40 -22.62
CA GLU A 244 -19.85 -10.33 -23.74
C GLU A 244 -20.98 -11.36 -23.55
N LEU A 245 -21.16 -11.85 -22.33
CA LEU A 245 -22.18 -12.82 -21.96
C LEU A 245 -23.51 -12.18 -21.50
N ASN A 246 -23.58 -10.85 -21.52
CA ASN A 246 -24.71 -10.08 -21.00
C ASN A 246 -25.12 -10.52 -19.57
N VAL A 247 -24.12 -10.61 -18.69
CA VAL A 247 -24.31 -10.83 -17.24
C VAL A 247 -24.45 -9.48 -16.57
N SER A 248 -25.52 -9.23 -15.85
CA SER A 248 -25.81 -7.96 -15.18
C SER A 248 -26.29 -8.19 -13.76
N ALA A 249 -26.05 -7.19 -12.91
CA ALA A 249 -26.59 -7.09 -11.56
C ALA A 249 -26.90 -5.61 -11.27
N LYS A 250 -27.68 -5.33 -10.23
CA LYS A 250 -27.97 -3.94 -9.82
C LYS A 250 -26.74 -3.23 -9.27
N MET A 251 -25.80 -3.99 -8.69
CA MET A 251 -24.49 -3.53 -8.25
C MET A 251 -23.42 -4.57 -8.59
N TYR A 252 -22.25 -4.09 -9.04
CA TYR A 252 -21.07 -4.92 -9.28
C TYR A 252 -19.85 -4.24 -8.72
N GLY A 253 -19.07 -4.95 -7.92
CA GLY A 253 -17.85 -4.43 -7.30
C GLY A 253 -16.70 -5.41 -7.32
N VAL A 254 -15.49 -4.84 -7.44
CA VAL A 254 -14.22 -5.56 -7.45
C VAL A 254 -13.33 -5.09 -6.30
N THR A 255 -12.43 -5.93 -5.84
CA THR A 255 -11.46 -5.55 -4.80
C THR A 255 -10.28 -4.78 -5.40
N VAL A 256 -9.17 -5.46 -5.68
CA VAL A 256 -7.96 -4.85 -6.25
C VAL A 256 -8.09 -4.76 -7.77
N GLY A 257 -7.45 -3.75 -8.33
CA GLY A 257 -7.36 -3.55 -9.78
C GLY A 257 -8.39 -2.58 -10.33
N GLY A 258 -9.58 -2.50 -9.73
CA GLY A 258 -10.58 -1.50 -10.12
C GLY A 258 -10.17 -0.06 -9.85
N ASP A 259 -9.25 0.15 -8.91
CA ASP A 259 -8.69 1.46 -8.54
C ASP A 259 -7.61 1.97 -9.49
N LEU A 260 -6.97 1.07 -10.26
CA LEU A 260 -5.89 1.44 -11.18
C LEU A 260 -6.42 2.17 -12.40
N PRO A 261 -5.80 3.30 -12.82
CA PRO A 261 -6.25 4.05 -14.01
C PRO A 261 -6.38 3.18 -15.26
N LYS A 262 -5.48 2.20 -15.41
CA LYS A 262 -5.48 1.25 -16.53
C LYS A 262 -6.76 0.39 -16.60
N PHE A 263 -7.48 0.21 -15.49
CA PHE A 263 -8.79 -0.47 -15.50
C PHE A 263 -9.78 0.29 -16.39
N TYR A 264 -9.91 1.60 -16.17
CA TYR A 264 -10.76 2.43 -17.02
C TYR A 264 -10.22 2.53 -18.46
N ASP A 265 -8.90 2.67 -18.62
CA ASP A 265 -8.29 2.77 -19.95
C ASP A 265 -8.59 1.56 -20.84
N LEU A 266 -8.63 0.37 -20.28
CA LEU A 266 -8.91 -0.88 -21.01
C LEU A 266 -10.40 -1.16 -21.21
N LEU A 267 -11.24 -0.70 -20.30
CA LEU A 267 -12.67 -1.01 -20.30
C LEU A 267 -13.56 0.13 -20.78
N LYS A 268 -13.07 1.38 -20.68
CA LYS A 268 -13.80 2.60 -21.05
C LYS A 268 -15.21 2.60 -20.43
N GLN A 269 -16.26 2.78 -21.23
CA GLN A 269 -17.64 2.78 -20.75
C GLN A 269 -18.06 1.50 -20.01
N ASN A 270 -17.37 0.37 -20.24
CA ASN A 270 -17.67 -0.85 -19.50
C ASN A 270 -17.24 -0.80 -18.03
N ALA A 271 -16.37 0.14 -17.66
CA ALA A 271 -16.00 0.42 -16.27
C ALA A 271 -17.05 1.27 -15.54
N GLU A 272 -17.90 2.01 -16.28
CA GLU A 272 -18.92 2.87 -15.66
C GLU A 272 -19.85 2.07 -14.73
N TYR A 273 -20.19 2.68 -13.59
CA TYR A 273 -20.97 2.10 -12.49
C TYR A 273 -20.28 0.97 -11.72
N VAL A 274 -19.09 0.50 -12.13
CA VAL A 274 -18.34 -0.51 -11.37
C VAL A 274 -17.85 0.11 -10.07
N TYR A 275 -18.12 -0.57 -8.95
CA TYR A 275 -17.56 -0.22 -7.65
C TYR A 275 -16.18 -0.82 -7.50
N GLY A 276 -15.28 -0.11 -6.86
CA GLY A 276 -13.95 -0.60 -6.51
C GLY A 276 -13.60 -0.29 -5.06
N ALA A 277 -12.98 -1.27 -4.40
CA ALA A 277 -12.40 -1.06 -3.09
C ALA A 277 -11.08 -0.29 -3.21
N THR A 278 -10.85 0.64 -2.30
CA THR A 278 -9.58 1.35 -2.21
C THR A 278 -9.22 1.64 -0.76
N GLN A 279 -7.93 1.78 -0.48
CA GLN A 279 -7.42 2.15 0.84
C GLN A 279 -7.18 3.65 0.97
N TRP A 280 -7.15 4.36 -0.16
CA TRP A 280 -6.85 5.77 -0.22
C TRP A 280 -7.26 6.37 -1.58
N GLU A 281 -7.71 7.61 -1.55
CA GLU A 281 -7.95 8.44 -2.72
C GLU A 281 -7.39 9.85 -2.49
N PRO A 282 -6.91 10.55 -3.51
CA PRO A 282 -6.34 11.89 -3.36
C PRO A 282 -7.34 12.95 -2.88
N THR A 283 -8.64 12.65 -2.93
CA THR A 283 -9.74 13.53 -2.48
C THR A 283 -10.08 13.39 -1.00
N LEU A 284 -9.47 12.43 -0.28
CA LEU A 284 -9.75 12.22 1.14
C LEU A 284 -9.22 13.39 1.99
N PRO A 285 -9.92 13.78 3.07
CA PRO A 285 -9.58 14.94 3.88
C PRO A 285 -8.47 14.66 4.91
N TYR A 286 -7.37 14.03 4.46
CA TYR A 286 -6.23 13.73 5.33
C TYR A 286 -5.11 14.76 5.20
N PRO A 287 -4.30 15.00 6.25
CA PRO A 287 -3.22 15.99 6.22
C PRO A 287 -2.09 15.54 5.27
N GLY A 288 -1.53 16.49 4.48
CA GLY A 288 -0.39 16.19 3.60
C GLY A 288 -0.75 15.56 2.24
N GLN A 289 -2.03 15.37 1.94
CA GLN A 289 -2.51 14.82 0.66
C GLN A 289 -1.91 15.55 -0.54
N LYS A 290 -2.07 16.88 -0.57
CA LYS A 290 -1.61 17.71 -1.69
C LYS A 290 -0.10 17.58 -1.92
N GLU A 291 0.69 17.64 -0.84
CA GLU A 291 2.16 17.50 -0.91
C GLU A 291 2.58 16.16 -1.50
N PHE A 292 1.94 15.07 -1.05
CA PHE A 292 2.21 13.73 -1.58
C PHE A 292 1.87 13.64 -3.06
N VAL A 293 0.67 14.04 -3.46
CA VAL A 293 0.19 13.98 -4.85
C VAL A 293 1.09 14.77 -5.78
N GLU A 294 1.38 16.03 -5.46
CA GLU A 294 2.23 16.92 -6.28
C GLU A 294 3.66 16.37 -6.39
N SER A 295 4.24 15.88 -5.30
CA SER A 295 5.59 15.30 -5.29
C SER A 295 5.65 14.01 -6.12
N TYR A 296 4.62 13.17 -6.01
CA TYR A 296 4.53 11.93 -6.76
C TYR A 296 4.40 12.19 -8.27
N GLN A 297 3.47 13.08 -8.66
CA GLN A 297 3.27 13.48 -10.06
C GLN A 297 4.54 14.09 -10.65
N LYS A 298 5.22 14.96 -9.90
CA LYS A 298 6.48 15.58 -10.32
C LYS A 298 7.58 14.54 -10.59
N LYS A 299 7.68 13.50 -9.76
CA LYS A 299 8.75 12.50 -9.88
C LYS A 299 8.44 11.45 -10.93
N PHE A 300 7.20 10.96 -11.00
CA PHE A 300 6.84 9.79 -11.80
C PHE A 300 5.98 10.10 -13.03
N ASN A 301 5.58 11.37 -13.22
CA ASN A 301 4.76 11.84 -14.34
C ASN A 301 3.44 11.05 -14.51
N ARG A 302 2.82 10.67 -13.40
CA ARG A 302 1.54 9.96 -13.35
C ARG A 302 0.82 10.17 -12.02
N GLU A 303 -0.49 9.86 -11.99
CA GLU A 303 -1.29 9.93 -10.77
C GLU A 303 -0.89 8.83 -9.77
N PRO A 304 -0.80 9.16 -8.47
CA PRO A 304 -0.66 8.16 -7.43
C PRO A 304 -1.95 7.35 -7.26
N VAL A 305 -1.80 6.11 -6.83
CA VAL A 305 -2.89 5.23 -6.40
C VAL A 305 -2.64 4.76 -4.97
N TYR A 306 -3.63 4.10 -4.33
CA TYR A 306 -3.44 3.68 -2.95
C TYR A 306 -2.21 2.78 -2.74
N HIS A 307 -1.78 2.03 -3.76
CA HIS A 307 -0.57 1.19 -3.69
C HIS A 307 0.70 2.02 -3.48
N SER A 308 0.83 3.13 -4.20
CA SER A 308 1.96 4.04 -4.00
C SER A 308 1.84 4.81 -2.68
N ALA A 309 0.62 5.23 -2.34
CA ALA A 309 0.36 5.92 -1.09
C ALA A 309 0.65 5.02 0.14
N ALA A 310 0.25 3.75 0.10
CA ALA A 310 0.53 2.78 1.16
C ALA A 310 2.04 2.46 1.27
N GLY A 311 2.74 2.29 0.14
CA GLY A 311 4.19 2.13 0.13
C GLY A 311 4.89 3.28 0.82
N TYR A 312 4.56 4.50 0.44
CA TYR A 312 5.09 5.71 1.08
C TYR A 312 4.74 5.77 2.57
N ALA A 313 3.48 5.52 2.94
CA ALA A 313 3.03 5.54 4.34
C ALA A 313 3.75 4.50 5.19
N GLY A 314 3.96 3.28 4.68
CA GLY A 314 4.70 2.25 5.38
C GLY A 314 6.14 2.67 5.71
N CYS A 315 6.82 3.30 4.75
CA CYS A 315 8.15 3.85 4.94
C CYS A 315 8.15 4.98 6.00
N VAL A 316 7.16 5.89 5.97
CA VAL A 316 7.02 6.96 6.98
C VAL A 316 6.77 6.38 8.36
N ILE A 317 5.91 5.36 8.49
CA ILE A 317 5.62 4.67 9.76
C ILE A 317 6.90 4.03 10.32
N TYR A 318 7.66 3.31 9.48
CA TYR A 318 8.94 2.75 9.88
C TYR A 318 9.92 3.84 10.35
N ALA A 319 10.08 4.90 9.56
CA ALA A 319 10.97 6.01 9.89
C ALA A 319 10.60 6.68 11.24
N GLU A 320 9.30 6.84 11.51
CA GLU A 320 8.82 7.38 12.78
C GLU A 320 9.13 6.43 13.96
N GLY A 321 8.96 5.12 13.77
CA GLY A 321 9.36 4.11 14.75
C GLY A 321 10.84 4.20 15.11
N VAL A 322 11.70 4.32 14.10
CA VAL A 322 13.16 4.48 14.30
C VAL A 322 13.49 5.81 14.98
N ARG A 323 12.87 6.92 14.60
CA ARG A 323 13.10 8.23 15.27
C ARG A 323 12.77 8.17 16.73
N ARG A 324 11.64 7.57 17.11
CA ARG A 324 11.21 7.40 18.51
C ARG A 324 12.11 6.46 19.29
N ALA A 325 12.60 5.40 18.64
CA ALA A 325 13.53 4.46 19.24
C ALA A 325 14.95 5.04 19.43
N GLY A 326 15.33 6.02 18.60
CA GLY A 326 16.69 6.58 18.57
C GLY A 326 17.76 5.58 18.10
N THR A 327 17.35 4.44 17.50
CA THR A 327 18.22 3.33 17.13
C THR A 327 17.57 2.49 16.02
N LEU A 328 18.38 1.63 15.34
CA LEU A 328 17.93 0.63 14.39
C LEU A 328 17.72 -0.76 15.02
N ASP A 329 17.87 -0.87 16.33
CA ASP A 329 17.58 -2.11 17.06
C ASP A 329 16.12 -2.52 16.86
N SER A 330 15.91 -3.72 16.34
CA SER A 330 14.57 -4.18 15.92
C SER A 330 13.58 -4.26 17.09
N ASP A 331 14.03 -4.67 18.29
CA ASP A 331 13.13 -4.78 19.45
C ASP A 331 12.68 -3.39 19.92
N LYS A 332 13.59 -2.42 19.97
CA LYS A 332 13.29 -1.04 20.35
C LYS A 332 12.40 -0.37 19.30
N VAL A 333 12.66 -0.58 18.01
CA VAL A 333 11.80 -0.07 16.93
C VAL A 333 10.41 -0.68 17.01
N ARG A 334 10.32 -2.01 17.21
CA ARG A 334 9.07 -2.74 17.42
C ARG A 334 8.25 -2.14 18.57
N GLU A 335 8.87 -1.91 19.72
CA GLU A 335 8.18 -1.29 20.87
C GLU A 335 7.57 0.08 20.54
N GLN A 336 8.28 0.89 19.74
CA GLN A 336 7.77 2.20 19.34
C GLN A 336 6.65 2.08 18.31
N LEU A 337 6.73 1.15 17.37
CA LEU A 337 5.67 0.90 16.38
C LEU A 337 4.38 0.42 17.06
N LEU A 338 4.46 -0.40 18.10
CA LEU A 338 3.29 -0.84 18.88
C LEU A 338 2.61 0.31 19.65
N LYS A 339 3.38 1.32 20.05
CA LYS A 339 2.88 2.50 20.76
C LYS A 339 2.48 3.63 19.82
N LEU A 340 2.76 3.47 18.51
CA LEU A 340 2.51 4.52 17.53
C LEU A 340 1.02 4.60 17.22
N GLU A 341 0.43 5.72 17.59
CA GLU A 341 -0.90 6.14 17.19
C GLU A 341 -0.76 7.49 16.47
N THR A 342 -1.11 7.52 15.18
CA THR A 342 -0.89 8.71 14.35
C THR A 342 -1.88 8.79 13.19
N LYS A 343 -2.11 10.00 12.72
CA LYS A 343 -2.83 10.27 11.48
C LYS A 343 -1.86 10.78 10.42
N THR A 344 -1.79 10.08 9.31
CA THR A 344 -0.97 10.46 8.15
C THR A 344 -1.86 10.90 6.99
N PHE A 345 -1.25 11.30 5.88
CA PHE A 345 -1.99 11.55 4.63
C PHE A 345 -2.69 10.28 4.10
N PHE A 346 -2.27 9.10 4.54
CA PHE A 346 -2.86 7.81 4.16
C PHE A 346 -4.05 7.43 5.06
N GLY A 347 -4.20 8.06 6.22
CA GLY A 347 -5.24 7.82 7.21
C GLY A 347 -4.67 7.52 8.60
N ASP A 348 -5.52 6.94 9.44
CA ASP A 348 -5.19 6.63 10.83
C ASP A 348 -4.38 5.34 10.93
N TYR A 349 -3.35 5.36 11.77
CA TYR A 349 -2.52 4.20 12.09
C TYR A 349 -2.54 3.91 13.58
N LYS A 350 -2.91 2.69 13.92
CA LYS A 350 -2.83 2.09 15.25
C LYS A 350 -2.87 0.58 15.09
N VAL A 351 -2.01 -0.12 15.82
CA VAL A 351 -1.95 -1.58 15.75
C VAL A 351 -2.19 -2.24 17.10
N GLU A 352 -2.66 -3.47 17.08
CA GLU A 352 -2.70 -4.38 18.23
C GLU A 352 -1.29 -4.91 18.57
N PRO A 353 -1.10 -5.61 19.72
CA PRO A 353 0.20 -6.14 20.14
C PRO A 353 0.88 -7.10 19.16
N ASP A 354 0.13 -7.68 18.23
CA ASP A 354 0.61 -8.54 17.15
C ASP A 354 0.88 -7.78 15.84
N GLY A 355 0.84 -6.44 15.86
CA GLY A 355 1.09 -5.61 14.69
C GLY A 355 -0.09 -5.47 13.72
N PHE A 356 -1.27 -5.98 14.09
CA PHE A 356 -2.48 -5.92 13.27
C PHE A 356 -3.11 -4.52 13.31
N GLN A 357 -3.36 -3.90 12.14
CA GLN A 357 -3.93 -2.56 12.00
C GLN A 357 -5.42 -2.54 12.36
N ILE A 358 -5.83 -1.58 13.23
CA ILE A 358 -7.21 -1.45 13.73
C ILE A 358 -7.84 -0.07 13.52
N ALA A 359 -7.12 0.90 12.99
CA ALA A 359 -7.62 2.27 12.87
C ALA A 359 -7.86 2.72 11.43
N HIS A 360 -7.20 2.11 10.44
CA HIS A 360 -7.34 2.49 9.05
C HIS A 360 -8.72 2.10 8.50
N LYS A 361 -9.34 2.98 7.72
CA LYS A 361 -10.67 2.78 7.15
C LYS A 361 -10.61 2.38 5.68
N MET A 362 -11.39 1.37 5.31
CA MET A 362 -11.68 1.09 3.90
C MET A 362 -12.50 2.20 3.28
N VAL A 363 -12.32 2.38 1.97
CA VAL A 363 -13.07 3.31 1.13
C VAL A 363 -13.62 2.57 -0.08
N LEU A 364 -14.83 2.88 -0.50
CA LEU A 364 -15.42 2.38 -1.74
C LEU A 364 -15.63 3.54 -2.70
N PHE A 365 -15.15 3.41 -3.91
CA PHE A 365 -15.47 4.35 -4.99
C PHE A 365 -16.37 3.69 -6.04
N GLN A 366 -16.93 4.51 -6.93
CA GLN A 366 -17.60 4.09 -8.14
C GLN A 366 -17.04 4.86 -9.33
N TRP A 367 -16.81 4.17 -10.46
CA TRP A 367 -16.51 4.84 -11.72
C TRP A 367 -17.74 5.59 -12.23
N GLN A 368 -17.58 6.90 -12.45
CA GLN A 368 -18.63 7.81 -12.93
C GLN A 368 -18.02 8.83 -13.89
N ASP A 369 -18.45 8.82 -15.15
CA ASP A 369 -17.95 9.71 -16.22
C ASP A 369 -16.41 9.68 -16.32
N GLY A 370 -15.83 8.49 -16.26
CA GLY A 370 -14.39 8.27 -16.37
C GLY A 370 -13.58 8.66 -15.13
N LYS A 371 -14.24 8.96 -14.00
CA LYS A 371 -13.58 9.36 -12.75
C LYS A 371 -14.00 8.46 -11.61
N LYS A 372 -13.12 8.29 -10.65
CA LYS A 372 -13.44 7.63 -9.39
C LYS A 372 -14.14 8.64 -8.46
N VAL A 373 -15.34 8.30 -8.04
CA VAL A 373 -16.11 9.06 -7.04
C VAL A 373 -16.20 8.21 -5.79
N THR A 374 -15.62 8.69 -4.68
CA THR A 374 -15.75 8.04 -3.37
C THR A 374 -17.20 8.10 -2.92
N VAL A 375 -17.79 6.94 -2.61
CA VAL A 375 -19.24 6.81 -2.32
C VAL A 375 -19.54 6.17 -0.96
N TRP A 376 -18.51 5.69 -0.26
CA TRP A 376 -18.60 5.12 1.08
C TRP A 376 -17.20 5.14 1.76
N PRO A 377 -17.12 5.30 3.11
CA PRO A 377 -18.21 5.62 4.04
C PRO A 377 -18.72 7.06 3.87
N ASP A 378 -19.89 7.35 4.46
CA ASP A 378 -20.59 8.63 4.25
C ASP A 378 -19.76 9.86 4.67
N ASP A 379 -18.91 9.72 5.71
CA ASP A 379 -18.03 10.78 6.21
C ASP A 379 -16.80 11.06 5.32
N LEU A 380 -16.49 10.17 4.38
CA LEU A 380 -15.38 10.31 3.43
C LEU A 380 -15.86 10.41 1.98
N ALA A 381 -17.16 10.32 1.73
CA ALA A 381 -17.72 10.33 0.39
C ALA A 381 -17.54 11.69 -0.31
N SER A 382 -17.04 11.68 -1.55
CA SER A 382 -16.95 12.86 -2.42
C SER A 382 -18.18 13.04 -3.31
N GLY A 383 -19.06 12.03 -3.37
CA GLY A 383 -20.29 12.05 -4.13
C GLY A 383 -21.23 10.88 -3.80
N LYS A 384 -22.32 10.80 -4.55
CA LYS A 384 -23.33 9.73 -4.37
C LYS A 384 -23.15 8.62 -5.38
N ALA A 385 -23.34 7.38 -4.95
CA ALA A 385 -23.36 6.25 -5.85
C ALA A 385 -24.55 6.32 -6.82
N ARG A 386 -24.29 6.14 -8.11
CA ARG A 386 -25.32 5.97 -9.15
C ARG A 386 -25.89 4.56 -9.06
N PHE A 387 -27.19 4.45 -9.04
CA PHE A 387 -27.90 3.19 -8.82
C PHE A 387 -29.28 3.22 -9.48
N PRO A 388 -29.77 2.10 -10.03
CA PRO A 388 -29.04 0.85 -10.25
C PRO A 388 -28.03 0.97 -11.39
N MET A 389 -27.09 0.01 -11.47
CA MET A 389 -26.21 -0.12 -12.63
C MET A 389 -27.05 -0.49 -13.86
N PRO A 390 -27.04 0.31 -14.95
CA PRO A 390 -27.83 0.03 -16.12
C PRO A 390 -27.31 -1.22 -16.88
N PRO A 391 -28.14 -1.84 -17.71
CA PRO A 391 -27.72 -2.93 -18.60
C PRO A 391 -26.55 -2.52 -19.50
N TRP A 392 -25.79 -3.50 -19.97
CA TRP A 392 -24.73 -3.27 -20.93
C TRP A 392 -25.28 -2.60 -22.21
N GLY A 393 -24.57 -1.62 -22.72
CA GLY A 393 -25.03 -0.82 -23.88
C GLY A 393 -25.81 0.46 -23.53
N GLN A 394 -26.15 0.65 -22.26
CA GLN A 394 -26.81 1.87 -21.75
C GLN A 394 -25.93 2.61 -20.72
N ARG A 395 -24.67 2.22 -20.61
CA ARG A 395 -23.69 2.82 -19.70
C ARG A 395 -22.87 3.90 -20.37
#